data_efca172670adeb87b3f1766a6294e894
#
_entry.id   efca172670adeb87b3f1766a6294e894
#
_cell.length_a   1.000
_cell.length_b   1.000
_cell.length_c   1.000
_cell.angle_alpha   90.00
_cell.angle_beta   90.00
_cell.angle_gamma   90.00
#
_symmetry.space_group_name_H-M   'P 1'
#
loop_
_entity.id
_entity.type
_entity.pdbx_description
1 polymer ?
#
loop_
_entity_poly.entity_id
_entity_poly.type
_entity_poly.pdbx_seq_one_letter_code
_entity_poly.pdbx_strand_id
1 'polypeptide(L)'
;MMIRPFIAVGIASALAACAAPTTAPSVTPGVCDVAPDAPLQGHRISPEVENRAREVSGATVVRIIRPGQAVTRDFNQSRINLQLDSSDVVVRAYCG
;
A
#
# COMPACT_ATOMS: atom_id res chain seq x y z
N MET A 1 34.74 -44.32 -46.59
CA MET A 1 34.64 -43.04 -45.95
C MET A 1 33.40 -42.99 -45.09
N MET A 2 33.62 -42.93 -43.83
CA MET A 2 32.51 -42.88 -42.86
C MET A 2 32.16 -41.41 -42.57
N ILE A 3 30.97 -41.02 -42.96
CA ILE A 3 30.44 -39.72 -42.56
C ILE A 3 29.80 -39.88 -41.18
N ARG A 4 30.38 -39.25 -40.21
CA ARG A 4 29.80 -39.20 -38.87
C ARG A 4 28.76 -38.12 -38.79
N PRO A 5 27.53 -38.44 -38.47
CA PRO A 5 26.55 -37.38 -38.20
C PRO A 5 26.92 -36.74 -36.86
N PHE A 6 27.19 -35.45 -36.91
CA PHE A 6 27.27 -34.67 -35.68
C PHE A 6 25.87 -34.44 -35.16
N ILE A 7 25.54 -35.07 -34.06
CA ILE A 7 24.32 -34.78 -33.35
C ILE A 7 24.58 -33.51 -32.54
N ALA A 8 24.07 -32.41 -33.01
CA ALA A 8 24.02 -31.20 -32.24
C ALA A 8 22.95 -31.36 -31.17
N VAL A 9 23.38 -31.65 -29.96
CA VAL A 9 22.46 -31.59 -28.79
C VAL A 9 22.24 -30.15 -28.47
N GLY A 10 21.10 -29.63 -28.90
CA GLY A 10 20.63 -28.32 -28.47
C GLY A 10 20.20 -28.38 -27.02
N ILE A 11 20.96 -27.76 -26.13
CA ILE A 11 20.57 -27.61 -24.75
C ILE A 11 19.53 -26.48 -24.72
N ALA A 12 18.27 -26.84 -24.64
CA ALA A 12 17.23 -25.90 -24.36
C ALA A 12 17.31 -25.54 -22.87
N SER A 13 17.92 -24.42 -22.56
CA SER A 13 17.84 -23.86 -21.22
C SER A 13 16.45 -23.29 -21.00
N ALA A 14 15.62 -24.02 -20.31
CA ALA A 14 14.36 -23.50 -19.82
C ALA A 14 14.67 -22.50 -18.70
N LEU A 15 14.58 -21.23 -19.02
CA LEU A 15 14.58 -20.18 -18.02
C LEU A 15 13.22 -20.23 -17.34
N ALA A 16 13.15 -20.90 -16.20
CA ALA A 16 12.02 -20.75 -15.31
C ALA A 16 12.10 -19.35 -14.71
N ALA A 17 11.31 -18.43 -15.22
CA ALA A 17 11.12 -17.15 -14.57
C ALA A 17 10.32 -17.41 -13.30
N CYS A 18 11.02 -17.54 -12.17
CA CYS A 18 10.40 -17.47 -10.88
C CYS A 18 9.95 -16.03 -10.68
N ALA A 19 8.71 -15.74 -11.04
CA ALA A 19 8.03 -14.57 -10.53
C ALA A 19 7.91 -14.79 -9.03
N ALA A 20 8.80 -14.16 -8.26
CA ALA A 20 8.62 -14.09 -6.82
C ALA A 20 7.27 -13.41 -6.58
N PRO A 21 6.35 -14.04 -5.80
CA PRO A 21 5.14 -13.37 -5.44
C PRO A 21 5.53 -12.12 -4.68
N THR A 22 5.36 -10.98 -5.29
CA THR A 22 5.37 -9.72 -4.57
C THR A 22 4.20 -9.79 -3.60
N THR A 23 4.50 -10.05 -2.34
CA THR A 23 3.53 -9.87 -1.26
C THR A 23 3.28 -8.38 -1.13
N ALA A 24 2.47 -7.84 -2.03
CA ALA A 24 1.82 -6.58 -1.78
C ALA A 24 0.93 -6.79 -0.56
N PRO A 25 0.97 -5.89 0.47
CA PRO A 25 0.03 -5.99 1.57
C PRO A 25 -1.37 -6.04 0.98
N SER A 26 -2.13 -7.09 1.33
CA SER A 26 -3.47 -7.29 0.84
C SER A 26 -4.36 -6.21 1.43
N VAL A 27 -4.70 -5.23 0.63
CA VAL A 27 -5.67 -4.22 1.00
C VAL A 27 -7.07 -4.79 0.73
N THR A 28 -7.86 -4.91 1.77
CA THR A 28 -9.26 -5.32 1.66
C THR A 28 -10.13 -4.07 1.49
N PRO A 29 -10.80 -3.88 0.35
CA PRO A 29 -11.67 -2.72 0.16
C PRO A 29 -12.75 -2.64 1.24
N GLY A 30 -12.94 -1.47 1.81
CA GLY A 30 -13.94 -1.21 2.84
C GLY A 30 -13.52 -1.58 4.26
N VAL A 31 -12.34 -2.16 4.45
CA VAL A 31 -11.75 -2.45 5.76
C VAL A 31 -10.43 -1.70 5.87
N CYS A 32 -10.36 -0.77 6.82
CA CYS A 32 -9.14 -0.01 7.06
C CYS A 32 -8.10 -0.86 7.77
N ASP A 33 -6.93 -0.94 7.16
CA ASP A 33 -5.73 -1.53 7.75
C ASP A 33 -4.54 -0.69 7.32
N VAL A 34 -3.91 0.00 8.24
CA VAL A 34 -2.78 0.89 7.95
C VAL A 34 -1.53 0.39 8.67
N ALA A 35 -0.50 0.12 7.88
CA ALA A 35 0.80 -0.25 8.42
C ALA A 35 1.45 0.94 9.16
N PRO A 36 2.21 0.69 10.24
CA PRO A 36 2.88 1.76 10.98
C PRO A 36 3.86 2.60 10.14
N ASP A 37 4.39 2.03 9.09
CA ASP A 37 5.33 2.65 8.14
C ASP A 37 4.66 3.12 6.85
N ALA A 38 3.34 3.19 6.81
CA ALA A 38 2.62 3.70 5.65
C ALA A 38 3.11 5.11 5.30
N PRO A 39 3.34 5.42 4.00
CA PRO A 39 3.98 6.67 3.59
C PRO A 39 3.00 7.85 3.59
N LEU A 40 2.37 8.11 4.72
CA LEU A 40 1.38 9.18 4.91
C LEU A 40 1.91 10.28 5.83
N GLN A 41 2.70 9.93 6.85
CA GLN A 41 3.26 10.91 7.76
C GLN A 41 4.28 11.81 7.06
N GLY A 42 4.33 13.07 7.47
CA GLY A 42 5.24 14.06 6.92
C GLY A 42 4.77 14.73 5.64
N HIS A 43 3.63 14.31 5.09
CA HIS A 43 3.03 14.93 3.92
C HIS A 43 1.99 15.96 4.31
N ARG A 44 2.00 17.09 3.63
CA ARG A 44 0.94 18.07 3.77
C ARG A 44 -0.36 17.53 3.19
N ILE A 45 -1.46 17.73 3.90
CA ILE A 45 -2.76 17.24 3.46
C ILE A 45 -3.14 17.82 2.10
N SER A 46 -3.65 16.97 1.23
CA SER A 46 -4.09 17.30 -0.12
C SER A 46 -5.05 16.21 -0.61
N PRO A 47 -5.81 16.43 -1.68
CA PRO A 47 -6.62 15.38 -2.28
C PRO A 47 -5.82 14.14 -2.67
N GLU A 48 -4.57 14.31 -3.11
CA GLU A 48 -3.68 13.20 -3.44
C GLU A 48 -3.31 12.38 -2.20
N VAL A 49 -3.02 13.02 -1.08
CA VAL A 49 -2.73 12.35 0.19
C VAL A 49 -3.95 11.60 0.70
N GLU A 50 -5.15 12.18 0.59
CA GLU A 50 -6.40 11.50 0.96
C GLU A 50 -6.65 10.28 0.10
N ASN A 51 -6.46 10.36 -1.22
CA ASN A 51 -6.58 9.23 -2.12
C ASN A 51 -5.55 8.15 -1.80
N ARG A 52 -4.32 8.56 -1.52
CA ARG A 52 -3.25 7.64 -1.11
C ARG A 52 -3.61 6.93 0.18
N ALA A 53 -4.18 7.64 1.14
CA ALA A 53 -4.62 7.04 2.39
C ALA A 53 -5.68 5.96 2.17
N ARG A 54 -6.63 6.19 1.27
CA ARG A 54 -7.61 5.16 0.89
C ARG A 54 -6.96 3.97 0.21
N GLU A 55 -6.05 4.19 -0.71
CA GLU A 55 -5.35 3.13 -1.46
C GLU A 55 -4.52 2.24 -0.55
N VAL A 56 -3.73 2.81 0.34
CA VAL A 56 -2.82 2.04 1.20
C VAL A 56 -3.51 1.37 2.38
N SER A 57 -4.70 1.83 2.77
CA SER A 57 -5.45 1.33 3.92
C SER A 57 -6.67 0.49 3.56
N GLY A 58 -7.23 0.66 2.38
CA GLY A 58 -8.53 0.10 2.01
C GLY A 58 -9.73 0.87 2.56
N ALA A 59 -9.50 1.92 3.33
CA ALA A 59 -10.58 2.75 3.88
C ALA A 59 -11.38 3.42 2.77
N THR A 60 -12.67 3.53 2.95
CA THR A 60 -13.56 4.29 2.08
C THR A 60 -13.79 5.71 2.58
N VAL A 61 -13.61 5.93 3.88
CA VAL A 61 -13.82 7.20 4.55
C VAL A 61 -12.49 7.71 5.11
N VAL A 62 -12.19 8.98 4.85
CA VAL A 62 -11.06 9.68 5.46
C VAL A 62 -11.59 10.75 6.39
N ARG A 63 -11.17 10.72 7.66
CA ARG A 63 -11.42 11.78 8.62
C ARG A 63 -10.14 12.56 8.87
N ILE A 64 -10.19 13.85 8.64
CA ILE A 64 -9.08 14.76 8.90
C ILE A 64 -9.28 15.37 10.28
N ILE A 65 -8.28 15.19 11.13
CA ILE A 65 -8.29 15.69 12.51
C ILE A 65 -7.25 16.80 12.63
N ARG A 66 -7.73 18.01 12.89
CA ARG A 66 -6.86 19.17 13.11
C ARG A 66 -6.51 19.31 14.59
N PRO A 67 -5.42 20.03 14.95
CA PRO A 67 -5.07 20.25 16.34
C PRO A 67 -6.24 20.84 17.13
N GLY A 68 -6.50 20.29 18.33
CA GLY A 68 -7.58 20.74 19.20
C GLY A 68 -9.00 20.37 18.76
N GLN A 69 -9.15 19.70 17.63
CA GLN A 69 -10.45 19.24 17.17
C GLN A 69 -10.97 18.07 18.01
N ALA A 70 -12.17 18.20 18.54
CA ALA A 70 -12.85 17.10 19.19
C ALA A 70 -13.29 16.05 18.16
N VAL A 71 -13.06 14.78 18.47
CA VAL A 71 -13.49 13.67 17.63
C VAL A 71 -14.42 12.75 18.41
N THR A 72 -15.38 12.18 17.70
CA THR A 72 -16.27 11.17 18.27
C THR A 72 -15.51 9.86 18.52
N ARG A 73 -15.91 9.11 19.54
CA ARG A 73 -15.28 7.84 19.91
C ARG A 73 -15.87 6.62 19.21
N ASP A 74 -16.78 6.83 18.28
CA ASP A 74 -17.37 5.77 17.48
C ASP A 74 -16.31 5.14 16.57
N PHE A 75 -16.22 3.82 16.61
CA PHE A 75 -15.36 3.06 15.74
C PHE A 75 -16.01 2.87 14.37
N ASN A 76 -15.26 3.09 13.30
CA ASN A 76 -15.69 2.78 11.93
C ASN A 76 -14.59 1.98 11.23
N GLN A 77 -14.85 0.70 10.96
CA GLN A 77 -13.87 -0.18 10.34
C GLN A 77 -13.45 0.24 8.92
N SER A 78 -14.23 1.10 8.28
CA SER A 78 -13.97 1.59 6.92
C SER A 78 -13.31 2.96 6.90
N ARG A 79 -12.93 3.49 8.06
CA ARG A 79 -12.40 4.85 8.18
C ARG A 79 -10.92 4.86 8.55
N ILE A 80 -10.16 5.68 7.83
CA ILE A 80 -8.82 6.09 8.25
C ILE A 80 -8.87 7.53 8.78
N ASN A 81 -8.17 7.76 9.88
CA ASN A 81 -8.03 9.08 10.51
C ASN A 81 -6.65 9.61 10.20
N LEU A 82 -6.56 10.82 9.69
CA LEU A 82 -5.33 11.54 9.45
C LEU A 82 -5.25 12.71 10.43
N GLN A 83 -4.39 12.59 11.41
CA GLN A 83 -4.13 13.65 12.38
C GLN A 83 -3.08 14.61 11.83
N LEU A 84 -3.40 15.88 11.80
CA LEU A 84 -2.53 16.93 11.29
C LEU A 84 -1.91 17.73 12.43
N ASP A 85 -0.75 18.34 12.14
CA ASP A 85 -0.17 19.41 12.95
C ASP A 85 -0.74 20.78 12.54
N SER A 86 -0.23 21.85 13.15
CA SER A 86 -0.63 23.22 12.85
C SER A 86 -0.25 23.70 11.45
N SER A 87 0.60 22.98 10.74
CA SER A 87 1.02 23.25 9.37
C SER A 87 0.30 22.38 8.33
N ASP A 88 -0.77 21.70 8.74
CA ASP A 88 -1.53 20.76 7.90
C ASP A 88 -0.73 19.55 7.42
N VAL A 89 0.30 19.18 8.16
CA VAL A 89 1.12 17.99 7.88
C VAL A 89 0.60 16.81 8.67
N VAL A 90 0.49 15.66 8.02
CA VAL A 90 0.06 14.40 8.66
C VAL A 90 1.12 13.95 9.65
N VAL A 91 0.75 13.84 10.92
CA VAL A 91 1.64 13.36 12.00
C VAL A 91 1.26 11.95 12.46
N ARG A 92 0.03 11.52 12.22
CA ARG A 92 -0.44 10.19 12.57
C ARG A 92 -1.57 9.75 11.63
N ALA A 93 -1.54 8.47 11.26
CA ALA A 93 -2.61 7.82 10.51
C ALA A 93 -3.04 6.54 11.23
N TYR A 94 -4.33 6.36 11.46
CA TYR A 94 -4.86 5.19 12.16
C TYR A 94 -6.31 4.90 11.76
N CYS A 95 -6.68 3.64 11.86
CA CYS A 95 -8.04 3.19 11.56
C CYS A 95 -9.00 3.40 12.74
N GLY A 96 -10.26 3.59 12.43
CA GLY A 96 -11.29 3.61 13.49
C GLY A 96 -12.15 4.85 13.64
#